data_8646277daca32116dfcd46b97477a897
#
_entry.id   8646277daca32116dfcd46b97477a897
#
_cell.length_a   1.000
_cell.length_b   1.000
_cell.length_c   1.000
_cell.angle_alpha   90.00
_cell.angle_beta   90.00
_cell.angle_gamma   90.00
#
_symmetry.space_group_name_H-M   'P 1'
#
loop_
_entity.id
_entity.type
_entity.pdbx_description
1 polymer ?
#
loop_
_entity_poly.entity_id
_entity_poly.type
_entity_poly.pdbx_seq_one_letter_code
_entity_poly.pdbx_strand_id
1 'polypeptide(L)'
;MKRPSLLSASAMAILAGVPAFANDPPLVEHQPAQCSIIGKPIELCASVLDDGDIAKVRTYFRRPGEKEYLVSEMAFEGARFCTTLPGVRAGKLRTLEYYIQATDTEYESKRTSTYQLQIQTEEDCAFPAVQKDPKKAAAITVHATSTRQGSKVPDYLEPAGVTFVPMGVKK
;
A
#
# COMPACT_ATOMS: atom_id res chain seq x y z
N MET A 1 -32.56 -56.42 55.30
CA MET A 1 -32.85 -55.18 54.53
C MET A 1 -31.56 -54.74 53.82
N LYS A 2 -31.43 -54.98 52.51
CA LYS A 2 -30.29 -54.58 51.69
C LYS A 2 -30.64 -53.28 50.95
N ARG A 3 -29.86 -52.24 51.12
CA ARG A 3 -29.98 -50.95 50.35
C ARG A 3 -29.23 -51.08 49.03
N PRO A 4 -29.79 -50.65 47.90
CA PRO A 4 -29.05 -50.58 46.65
C PRO A 4 -28.20 -49.31 46.59
N SER A 5 -26.94 -49.49 46.19
CA SER A 5 -26.00 -48.37 45.87
C SER A 5 -26.35 -47.81 44.50
N LEU A 6 -26.62 -46.50 44.45
CA LEU A 6 -26.76 -45.75 43.19
C LEU A 6 -25.36 -45.37 42.67
N LEU A 7 -24.95 -45.94 41.58
CA LEU A 7 -23.78 -45.56 40.79
C LEU A 7 -24.13 -44.33 39.99
N SER A 8 -23.52 -43.16 40.34
CA SER A 8 -23.62 -41.92 39.61
C SER A 8 -22.63 -41.98 38.42
N ALA A 9 -23.14 -42.06 37.21
CA ALA A 9 -22.34 -41.98 35.99
C ALA A 9 -22.16 -40.50 35.62
N SER A 10 -20.95 -39.94 35.85
CA SER A 10 -20.58 -38.58 35.40
C SER A 10 -20.27 -38.64 33.87
N ALA A 11 -21.13 -38.06 33.08
CA ALA A 11 -20.89 -37.87 31.66
C ALA A 11 -19.89 -36.71 31.47
N MET A 12 -18.70 -37.05 31.03
CA MET A 12 -17.66 -36.08 30.68
C MET A 12 -17.92 -35.57 29.24
N ALA A 13 -18.44 -34.35 29.10
CA ALA A 13 -18.64 -33.70 27.83
C ALA A 13 -17.28 -33.26 27.24
N ILE A 14 -16.83 -33.93 26.20
CA ILE A 14 -15.64 -33.54 25.42
C ILE A 14 -16.09 -32.40 24.51
N LEU A 15 -15.74 -31.15 24.84
CA LEU A 15 -15.82 -30.00 23.94
C LEU A 15 -14.72 -30.17 22.89
N ALA A 16 -15.07 -30.68 21.71
CA ALA A 16 -14.21 -30.66 20.55
C ALA A 16 -14.07 -29.18 20.13
N GLY A 17 -12.95 -28.56 20.50
CA GLY A 17 -12.60 -27.23 19.99
C GLY A 17 -12.41 -27.31 18.49
N VAL A 18 -13.22 -26.59 17.72
CA VAL A 18 -13.02 -26.38 16.28
C VAL A 18 -11.75 -25.58 16.15
N PRO A 19 -10.72 -26.00 15.39
CA PRO A 19 -9.57 -25.15 15.13
C PRO A 19 -10.08 -23.89 14.41
N ALA A 20 -9.92 -22.74 15.03
CA ALA A 20 -10.07 -21.47 14.34
C ALA A 20 -8.90 -21.39 13.34
N PHE A 21 -9.19 -21.45 12.05
CA PHE A 21 -8.20 -21.10 11.04
C PHE A 21 -7.94 -19.61 11.26
N ALA A 22 -6.74 -19.27 11.73
CA ALA A 22 -6.30 -17.89 11.78
C ALA A 22 -6.06 -17.46 10.32
N ASN A 23 -6.69 -16.35 9.91
CA ASN A 23 -6.37 -15.68 8.66
C ASN A 23 -5.00 -15.04 8.82
N ASP A 24 -4.07 -15.35 7.92
CA ASP A 24 -2.74 -14.76 7.92
C ASP A 24 -2.76 -13.46 7.09
N PRO A 25 -2.06 -12.39 7.54
CA PRO A 25 -2.02 -11.16 6.77
C PRO A 25 -1.28 -11.34 5.43
N PRO A 26 -1.65 -10.59 4.37
CA PRO A 26 -1.05 -10.70 3.05
C PRO A 26 0.47 -10.61 3.05
N LEU A 27 1.14 -11.42 2.25
CA LEU A 27 2.57 -11.28 1.95
C LEU A 27 2.75 -10.27 0.82
N VAL A 28 3.52 -9.21 1.05
CA VAL A 28 3.82 -8.17 0.05
C VAL A 28 5.28 -8.23 -0.35
N GLU A 29 5.54 -8.58 -1.61
CA GLU A 29 6.87 -8.61 -2.19
C GLU A 29 7.05 -7.46 -3.18
N HIS A 30 8.07 -6.64 -2.97
CA HIS A 30 8.38 -5.50 -3.81
C HIS A 30 9.89 -5.35 -3.97
N GLN A 31 10.33 -5.17 -5.20
CA GLN A 31 11.71 -4.81 -5.50
C GLN A 31 11.81 -3.28 -5.57
N PRO A 32 12.46 -2.63 -4.58
CA PRO A 32 12.53 -1.18 -4.53
C PRO A 32 13.35 -0.61 -5.68
N ALA A 33 12.83 0.45 -6.29
CA ALA A 33 13.60 1.24 -7.25
C ALA A 33 14.68 2.06 -6.52
N GLN A 34 15.85 2.18 -7.11
CA GLN A 34 16.97 2.94 -6.53
C GLN A 34 16.82 4.43 -6.77
N CYS A 35 16.41 4.83 -7.97
CA CYS A 35 16.23 6.23 -8.35
C CYS A 35 15.07 6.42 -9.31
N SER A 36 14.61 7.67 -9.38
CA SER A 36 13.64 8.16 -10.36
C SER A 36 14.14 9.42 -11.02
N ILE A 37 13.77 9.63 -12.27
CA ILE A 37 14.16 10.79 -13.06
C ILE A 37 13.22 11.95 -12.74
N ILE A 38 13.79 13.13 -12.53
CA ILE A 38 13.07 14.38 -12.28
C ILE A 38 11.98 14.60 -13.32
N GLY A 39 10.78 14.94 -12.87
CA GLY A 39 9.61 15.26 -13.70
C GLY A 39 8.93 14.08 -14.37
N LYS A 40 9.50 12.87 -14.32
CA LYS A 40 8.88 11.70 -14.96
C LYS A 40 8.00 10.93 -13.96
N PRO A 41 6.78 10.48 -14.35
CA PRO A 41 5.95 9.61 -13.54
C PRO A 41 6.65 8.29 -13.22
N ILE A 42 6.38 7.74 -12.04
CA ILE A 42 7.08 6.60 -11.46
C ILE A 42 6.12 5.43 -11.37
N GLU A 43 6.39 4.32 -12.03
CA GLU A 43 5.63 3.10 -11.85
C GLU A 43 6.20 2.26 -10.71
N LEU A 44 5.35 1.87 -9.79
CA LEU A 44 5.67 0.95 -8.69
C LEU A 44 4.74 -0.26 -8.77
N CYS A 45 5.32 -1.46 -8.70
CA CYS A 45 4.58 -2.72 -8.72
C CYS A 45 5.00 -3.60 -7.54
N ALA A 46 4.05 -4.39 -7.03
CA ALA A 46 4.29 -5.39 -6.00
C ALA A 46 3.52 -6.67 -6.32
N SER A 47 4.11 -7.82 -5.98
CA SER A 47 3.39 -9.09 -5.90
C SER A 47 2.76 -9.18 -4.51
N VAL A 48 1.50 -9.60 -4.46
CA VAL A 48 0.79 -9.82 -3.19
C VAL A 48 0.23 -11.22 -3.21
N LEU A 49 0.54 -11.99 -2.17
CA LEU A 49 0.06 -13.35 -1.96
C LEU A 49 -0.73 -13.37 -0.66
N ASP A 50 -1.83 -14.09 -0.69
CA ASP A 50 -2.74 -14.25 0.44
C ASP A 50 -3.40 -15.63 0.37
N ASP A 51 -3.88 -16.14 1.50
CA ASP A 51 -4.70 -17.36 1.55
C ASP A 51 -6.19 -17.10 1.27
N GLY A 52 -6.60 -15.83 1.25
CA GLY A 52 -7.92 -15.34 0.88
C GLY A 52 -7.87 -14.34 -0.28
N ASP A 53 -8.85 -13.45 -0.32
CA ASP A 53 -8.98 -12.42 -1.34
C ASP A 53 -8.36 -11.09 -0.88
N ILE A 54 -7.65 -10.41 -1.77
CA ILE A 54 -7.10 -9.09 -1.53
C ILE A 54 -8.17 -8.01 -1.75
N ALA A 55 -8.52 -7.29 -0.69
CA ALA A 55 -9.48 -6.19 -0.75
C ALA A 55 -8.88 -4.94 -1.39
N LYS A 56 -7.62 -4.60 -1.06
CA LYS A 56 -6.92 -3.43 -1.63
C LYS A 56 -5.42 -3.49 -1.45
N VAL A 57 -4.72 -2.87 -2.42
CA VAL A 57 -3.28 -2.62 -2.32
C VAL A 57 -3.04 -1.12 -2.56
N ARG A 58 -2.19 -0.51 -1.75
CA ARG A 58 -1.93 0.93 -1.78
C ARG A 58 -0.46 1.25 -1.62
N THR A 59 0.01 2.25 -2.36
CA THR A 59 1.29 2.89 -2.11
C THR A 59 1.09 4.15 -1.31
N TYR A 60 1.80 4.26 -0.20
CA TYR A 60 1.89 5.45 0.64
C TYR A 60 3.21 6.12 0.40
N PHE A 61 3.20 7.43 0.13
CA PHE A 61 4.42 8.17 -0.18
C PHE A 61 4.39 9.58 0.39
N ARG A 62 5.58 10.15 0.66
CA ARG A 62 5.73 11.49 1.24
C ARG A 62 7.12 12.07 1.00
N ARG A 63 7.27 13.37 1.22
CA ARG A 63 8.57 14.00 1.43
C ARG A 63 9.16 13.54 2.76
N PRO A 64 10.46 13.21 2.84
CA PRO A 64 11.11 12.93 4.12
C PRO A 64 10.87 14.02 5.16
N GLY A 65 10.53 13.60 6.38
CA GLY A 65 10.21 14.50 7.48
C GLY A 65 8.76 15.01 7.54
N GLU A 66 7.95 14.82 6.53
CA GLU A 66 6.50 15.04 6.64
C GLU A 66 5.86 13.96 7.52
N LYS A 67 4.84 14.35 8.29
CA LYS A 67 4.11 13.39 9.13
C LYS A 67 3.10 12.58 8.34
N GLU A 68 2.47 13.22 7.37
CA GLU A 68 1.34 12.68 6.63
C GLU A 68 1.79 12.07 5.30
N TYR A 69 1.27 10.90 4.98
CA TYR A 69 1.48 10.27 3.68
C TYR A 69 0.40 10.67 2.69
N LEU A 70 0.76 10.73 1.43
CA LEU A 70 -0.15 10.68 0.30
C LEU A 70 -0.39 9.21 -0.06
N VAL A 71 -1.51 8.90 -0.70
CA VAL A 71 -1.89 7.54 -1.08
C VAL A 71 -2.24 7.46 -2.55
N SER A 72 -1.75 6.43 -3.21
CA SER A 72 -2.20 5.99 -4.53
C SER A 72 -2.66 4.55 -4.46
N GLU A 73 -3.84 4.25 -5.00
CA GLU A 73 -4.33 2.88 -5.10
C GLU A 73 -3.59 2.14 -6.21
N MET A 74 -3.31 0.85 -5.99
CA MET A 74 -2.66 0.00 -6.96
C MET A 74 -3.69 -0.90 -7.63
N ALA A 75 -3.68 -0.95 -8.96
CA ALA A 75 -4.53 -1.82 -9.75
C ALA A 75 -3.85 -3.16 -10.03
N PHE A 76 -4.62 -4.24 -10.07
CA PHE A 76 -4.10 -5.54 -10.48
C PHE A 76 -3.87 -5.58 -11.99
N GLU A 77 -2.64 -5.82 -12.39
CA GLU A 77 -2.20 -5.91 -13.80
C GLU A 77 -1.70 -7.33 -14.11
N GLY A 78 -2.62 -8.27 -14.14
CA GLY A 78 -2.38 -9.66 -14.55
C GLY A 78 -1.63 -10.54 -13.54
N ALA A 79 -0.49 -10.13 -13.02
CA ALA A 79 0.31 -10.90 -12.05
C ALA A 79 0.77 -10.07 -10.85
N ARG A 80 0.66 -8.76 -10.92
CA ARG A 80 1.12 -7.81 -9.90
C ARG A 80 0.13 -6.67 -9.73
N PHE A 81 0.18 -6.03 -8.58
CA PHE A 81 -0.48 -4.76 -8.35
C PHE A 81 0.47 -3.62 -8.70
N CYS A 82 0.01 -2.71 -9.55
CA CYS A 82 0.83 -1.58 -10.01
C CYS A 82 0.10 -0.26 -9.82
N THR A 83 0.88 0.80 -9.61
CA THR A 83 0.40 2.18 -9.61
C THR A 83 1.42 3.11 -10.23
N THR A 84 0.96 4.26 -10.70
CA THR A 84 1.83 5.34 -11.17
C THR A 84 1.79 6.50 -10.19
N LEU A 85 2.94 6.91 -9.66
CA LEU A 85 3.08 8.11 -8.84
C LEU A 85 3.41 9.31 -9.74
N PRO A 86 3.01 10.54 -9.33
CA PRO A 86 3.42 11.76 -10.01
C PRO A 86 4.93 11.92 -10.03
N GLY A 87 5.46 12.50 -11.10
CA GLY A 87 6.84 12.92 -11.15
C GLY A 87 7.15 13.97 -10.08
N VAL A 88 8.41 14.05 -9.67
CA VAL A 88 8.88 15.05 -8.71
C VAL A 88 9.48 16.24 -9.45
N ARG A 89 9.09 17.46 -9.07
CA ARG A 89 9.58 18.70 -9.68
C ARG A 89 11.05 18.93 -9.42
N ALA A 90 11.72 19.48 -10.42
CA ALA A 90 13.12 19.89 -10.30
C ALA A 90 13.35 20.83 -9.10
N GLY A 91 14.41 20.56 -8.34
CA GLY A 91 14.86 21.40 -7.22
C GLY A 91 13.95 21.39 -5.98
N LYS A 92 12.85 20.62 -5.98
CA LYS A 92 11.90 20.60 -4.85
C LYS A 92 12.15 19.49 -3.86
N LEU A 93 12.66 18.35 -4.32
CA LEU A 93 12.86 17.17 -3.51
C LEU A 93 14.04 16.34 -4.06
N ARG A 94 14.86 15.78 -3.16
CA ARG A 94 15.95 14.88 -3.53
C ARG A 94 15.63 13.41 -3.24
N THR A 95 14.69 13.17 -2.36
CA THR A 95 14.31 11.81 -1.92
C THR A 95 12.82 11.77 -1.65
N LEU A 96 12.17 10.72 -2.12
CA LEU A 96 10.78 10.38 -1.80
C LEU A 96 10.77 9.15 -0.90
N GLU A 97 10.04 9.19 0.21
CA GLU A 97 9.80 8.02 1.05
C GLU A 97 8.50 7.34 0.62
N TYR A 98 8.51 6.00 0.55
CA TYR A 98 7.29 5.24 0.26
C TYR A 98 7.29 3.85 0.91
N TYR A 99 6.11 3.30 1.09
CA TYR A 99 5.87 1.89 1.40
C TYR A 99 4.60 1.41 0.69
N ILE A 100 4.46 0.09 0.54
CA ILE A 100 3.28 -0.55 -0.04
C ILE A 100 2.58 -1.34 1.06
N GLN A 101 1.26 -1.24 1.11
CA GLN A 101 0.41 -1.97 2.05
C GLN A 101 -0.68 -2.71 1.29
N ALA A 102 -0.84 -3.99 1.60
CA ALA A 102 -1.98 -4.79 1.19
C ALA A 102 -2.92 -5.02 2.39
N THR A 103 -4.20 -5.13 2.10
CA THR A 103 -5.26 -5.48 3.05
C THR A 103 -6.16 -6.50 2.39
N ASP A 104 -6.43 -7.61 3.05
CA ASP A 104 -7.36 -8.65 2.61
C ASP A 104 -8.83 -8.28 2.87
N THR A 105 -9.74 -9.18 2.55
CA THR A 105 -11.18 -9.01 2.76
C THR A 105 -11.59 -9.18 4.23
N GLU A 106 -10.74 -9.73 5.07
CA GLU A 106 -10.95 -9.91 6.52
C GLU A 106 -10.32 -8.78 7.35
N TYR A 107 -9.78 -7.74 6.64
CA TYR A 107 -9.16 -6.53 7.21
C TYR A 107 -7.80 -6.74 7.86
N GLU A 108 -7.15 -7.90 7.66
CA GLU A 108 -5.75 -8.06 8.01
C GLU A 108 -4.87 -7.30 7.03
N SER A 109 -3.80 -6.71 7.54
CA SER A 109 -2.97 -5.83 6.71
C SER A 109 -1.48 -6.06 6.94
N LYS A 110 -0.73 -6.05 5.86
CA LYS A 110 0.73 -6.08 5.89
C LYS A 110 1.30 -4.96 5.03
N ARG A 111 2.40 -4.38 5.49
CA ARG A 111 3.14 -3.38 4.71
C ARG A 111 4.61 -3.78 4.56
N THR A 112 5.23 -3.29 3.50
CA THR A 112 6.67 -3.36 3.31
C THR A 112 7.42 -2.47 4.32
N SER A 113 8.74 -2.59 4.36
CA SER A 113 9.58 -1.54 4.93
C SER A 113 9.36 -0.22 4.19
N THR A 114 9.73 0.89 4.83
CA THR A 114 9.76 2.20 4.15
C THR A 114 11.03 2.28 3.31
N TYR A 115 10.85 2.55 2.02
CA TYR A 115 11.93 2.73 1.06
C TYR A 115 12.21 4.21 0.81
N GLN A 116 13.43 4.51 0.42
CA GLN A 116 13.82 5.84 -0.03
C GLN A 116 14.18 5.79 -1.52
N LEU A 117 13.47 6.54 -2.32
CA LEU A 117 13.67 6.68 -3.76
C LEU A 117 14.42 7.98 -4.04
N GLN A 118 15.62 7.88 -4.59
CA GLN A 118 16.43 9.05 -4.96
C GLN A 118 15.85 9.72 -6.21
N ILE A 119 15.71 11.03 -6.19
CA ILE A 119 15.24 11.84 -7.33
C ILE A 119 16.45 12.47 -7.98
N GLN A 120 16.75 12.07 -9.20
CA GLN A 120 17.99 12.38 -9.89
C GLN A 120 17.76 12.82 -11.34
N THR A 121 18.81 13.35 -11.97
CA THR A 121 18.80 13.59 -13.42
C THR A 121 18.86 12.26 -14.18
N GLU A 122 18.62 12.30 -15.47
CA GLU A 122 18.69 11.09 -16.31
C GLU A 122 20.13 10.53 -16.37
N GLU A 123 21.13 11.39 -16.30
CA GLU A 123 22.56 11.04 -16.34
C GLU A 123 23.01 10.35 -15.05
N ASP A 124 22.47 10.78 -13.91
CA ASP A 124 22.86 10.28 -12.59
C ASP A 124 22.14 8.98 -12.17
N CYS A 125 20.98 8.67 -12.79
CA CYS A 125 20.13 7.54 -12.45
C CYS A 125 20.43 6.32 -13.33
N ALA A 126 21.40 5.51 -12.93
CA ALA A 126 21.83 4.32 -13.70
C ALA A 126 20.73 3.22 -13.79
N PHE A 127 19.93 3.08 -12.74
CA PHE A 127 18.86 2.06 -12.67
C PHE A 127 17.53 2.73 -12.26
N PRO A 128 16.89 3.47 -13.18
CA PRO A 128 15.66 4.18 -12.87
C PRO A 128 14.51 3.22 -12.58
N ALA A 129 13.60 3.64 -11.72
CA ALA A 129 12.26 3.08 -11.66
C ALA A 129 11.65 3.06 -13.05
N VAL A 130 10.76 2.12 -13.32
CA VAL A 130 10.03 2.10 -14.59
C VAL A 130 9.34 3.45 -14.76
N GLN A 131 9.60 4.10 -15.88
CA GLN A 131 9.07 5.43 -16.19
C GLN A 131 7.92 5.26 -17.19
N LYS A 132 6.75 5.82 -16.89
CA LYS A 132 5.70 5.92 -17.90
C LYS A 132 5.85 7.22 -18.70
N ASP A 133 5.57 7.15 -19.98
CA ASP A 133 5.48 8.36 -20.81
C ASP A 133 4.38 9.27 -20.24
N PRO A 134 4.69 10.52 -19.85
CA PRO A 134 3.69 11.44 -19.27
C PRO A 134 2.45 11.64 -20.16
N LYS A 135 2.62 11.49 -21.49
CA LYS A 135 1.53 11.61 -22.47
C LYS A 135 0.65 10.37 -22.56
N LYS A 136 1.16 9.21 -22.11
CA LYS A 136 0.47 7.92 -22.13
C LYS A 136 0.06 7.46 -20.73
N ALA A 137 0.51 8.15 -19.68
CA ALA A 137 0.09 7.86 -18.32
C ALA A 137 -1.42 8.11 -18.20
N ALA A 138 -2.15 7.12 -17.72
CA ALA A 138 -3.53 7.31 -17.29
C ALA A 138 -3.57 8.40 -16.22
N ALA A 139 -4.72 9.04 -16.02
CA ALA A 139 -4.89 10.04 -14.96
C ALA A 139 -4.42 9.47 -13.62
N ILE A 140 -3.39 10.09 -13.05
CA ILE A 140 -2.83 9.67 -11.77
C ILE A 140 -3.72 10.22 -10.66
N THR A 141 -4.29 9.34 -9.84
CA THR A 141 -5.10 9.76 -8.69
C THR A 141 -4.29 9.65 -7.41
N VAL A 142 -4.20 10.76 -6.68
CA VAL A 142 -3.52 10.85 -5.40
C VAL A 142 -4.49 11.32 -4.34
N HIS A 143 -4.57 10.58 -3.24
CA HIS A 143 -5.45 10.88 -2.11
C HIS A 143 -4.64 11.46 -0.94
N ALA A 144 -5.21 12.48 -0.30
CA ALA A 144 -4.74 12.93 1.00
C ALA A 144 -5.17 11.94 2.09
N THR A 145 -4.32 11.72 3.10
CA THR A 145 -4.64 10.92 4.29
C THR A 145 -5.09 11.77 5.47
N SER A 146 -4.94 13.08 5.37
CA SER A 146 -5.38 14.01 6.41
C SER A 146 -5.85 15.35 5.81
N THR A 147 -6.69 16.07 6.55
CA THR A 147 -7.15 17.42 6.18
C THR A 147 -6.03 18.46 6.19
N ARG A 148 -4.90 18.18 6.87
CA ARG A 148 -3.72 19.07 6.94
C ARG A 148 -2.97 19.16 5.60
N GLN A 149 -3.13 18.16 4.72
CA GLN A 149 -2.48 18.15 3.41
C GLN A 149 -3.12 19.13 2.41
N GLY A 150 -4.20 19.79 2.83
CA GLY A 150 -4.87 20.78 1.99
C GLY A 150 -5.69 20.16 0.86
N SER A 151 -6.03 20.98 -0.12
CA SER A 151 -6.91 20.61 -1.25
C SER A 151 -6.20 20.66 -2.61
N LYS A 152 -4.88 20.78 -2.62
CA LYS A 152 -4.11 20.92 -3.85
C LYS A 152 -2.96 19.91 -3.87
N VAL A 153 -2.54 19.52 -5.09
CA VAL A 153 -1.32 18.77 -5.30
C VAL A 153 -0.15 19.46 -4.60
N PRO A 154 0.64 18.74 -3.76
CA PRO A 154 1.83 19.29 -3.14
C PRO A 154 2.78 19.92 -4.15
N ASP A 155 3.46 21.01 -3.77
CA ASP A 155 4.31 21.82 -4.65
C ASP A 155 5.54 21.09 -5.20
N TYR A 156 5.92 19.97 -4.58
CA TYR A 156 7.03 19.13 -5.01
C TYR A 156 6.65 18.08 -6.06
N LEU A 157 5.36 17.90 -6.34
CA LEU A 157 4.88 16.96 -7.36
C LEU A 157 4.51 17.68 -8.65
N GLU A 158 4.73 17.02 -9.79
CA GLU A 158 4.23 17.50 -11.06
C GLU A 158 2.69 17.42 -11.09
N PRO A 159 2.00 18.54 -11.36
CA PRO A 159 0.53 18.55 -11.34
C PRO A 159 -0.11 18.02 -12.62
N ALA A 160 0.66 17.94 -13.72
CA ALA A 160 0.12 17.54 -15.01
C ALA A 160 -0.40 16.09 -14.99
N GLY A 161 -1.67 15.91 -15.34
CA GLY A 161 -2.32 14.60 -15.35
C GLY A 161 -2.65 14.03 -13.95
N VAL A 162 -2.49 14.82 -12.88
CA VAL A 162 -2.75 14.39 -11.51
C VAL A 162 -4.09 14.89 -11.01
N THR A 163 -4.95 13.97 -10.57
CA THR A 163 -6.16 14.26 -9.81
C THR A 163 -5.86 14.13 -8.33
N PHE A 164 -5.96 15.22 -7.57
CA PHE A 164 -5.78 15.22 -6.13
C PHE A 164 -7.13 15.15 -5.42
N VAL A 165 -7.29 14.14 -4.55
CA VAL A 165 -8.50 13.93 -3.76
C VAL A 165 -8.22 14.30 -2.30
N PRO A 166 -8.70 15.43 -1.81
CA PRO A 166 -8.51 15.85 -0.42
C PRO A 166 -9.35 14.98 0.53
N MET A 167 -8.85 14.78 1.75
CA MET A 167 -9.60 14.08 2.78
C MET A 167 -10.77 14.94 3.30
N GLY A 168 -11.94 14.34 3.46
CA GLY A 168 -13.08 14.97 4.15
C GLY A 168 -13.99 15.84 3.28
N VAL A 169 -13.75 15.91 1.98
CA VAL A 169 -14.73 16.51 1.06
C VAL A 169 -15.82 15.46 0.75
N LYS A 170 -16.88 15.44 1.56
CA LYS A 170 -18.12 14.77 1.14
C LYS A 170 -18.68 15.59 -0.04
N LYS A 171 -18.80 14.95 -1.20
CA LYS A 171 -19.63 15.47 -2.30
C LYS A 171 -21.11 15.33 -1.94
#